data_4e98b53c0e8891af1d26d3e1e6b1436c
#
_entry.id   4e98b53c0e8891af1d26d3e1e6b1436c
#
_cell.length_a   1.000
_cell.length_b   1.000
_cell.length_c   1.000
_cell.angle_alpha   90.00
_cell.angle_beta   90.00
_cell.angle_gamma   90.00
#
_symmetry.space_group_name_H-M   'P 1'
#
loop_
_entity.id
_entity.type
_entity.pdbx_description
1 polymer ?
#
loop_
_entity_poly.entity_id
_entity_poly.type
_entity_poly.pdbx_seq_one_letter_code
_entity_poly.pdbx_strand_id
1 'polypeptide(L)'
;MLTPLLKVKRLNELAATGQLKGKRVFIRADLNVPQDEAGNITEDTRIRASIPAIQMCLDSGAAVMVTSHLGRPSEGAFKPEDSLAPIAHRIAELLNRKVPLISNWVDGGFDLAVGDVVILENCRVNVGEKKNTDELAKKMAALCDVYVNDAFGTAHRAEATTYGIARYAKVACAGPLMAAELDALSRALAEPKRPLVAIVAGSKVSTKLTILKSLAEKVDELIVGGGIANTFLLAKGLSIGKSLAEPDLVDEAKEIIALMEKRGARVPIPEDVVVANELSPLARANRVPVDEVAQDDMILDVGPKTAAKLSMMLANAGTIVWNGPLGVFEIDQFGGGTKMIAAAIAHSPAFSIAGGGDTLAAIAKYGIENQVDYISTGGGAFLEFLEGKTLPAFAVLAERAKD
;
A
#
# COMPACT_ATOMS: atom_id res chain seq x y z
N MET A 1 -16.93 -13.27 1.98
CA MET A 1 -17.78 -12.13 2.39
C MET A 1 -17.24 -10.87 1.75
N LEU A 2 -18.09 -10.06 1.10
CA LEU A 2 -17.69 -8.73 0.62
C LEU A 2 -17.30 -7.91 1.85
N THR A 3 -16.11 -7.29 1.82
CA THR A 3 -15.69 -6.35 2.87
C THR A 3 -16.73 -5.22 2.90
N PRO A 4 -17.47 -5.02 4.01
CA PRO A 4 -18.47 -3.97 4.03
C PRO A 4 -17.79 -2.62 3.86
N LEU A 5 -18.45 -1.70 3.16
CA LEU A 5 -18.05 -0.29 3.09
C LEU A 5 -17.92 0.25 4.52
N LEU A 6 -16.69 0.47 4.95
CA LEU A 6 -16.42 1.01 6.27
C LEU A 6 -16.71 2.52 6.27
N LYS A 7 -17.70 2.93 7.04
CA LYS A 7 -17.97 4.35 7.29
C LYS A 7 -17.03 4.82 8.40
N VAL A 8 -16.31 5.89 8.16
CA VAL A 8 -15.43 6.55 9.13
C VAL A 8 -15.73 8.04 9.18
N LYS A 9 -15.53 8.68 10.31
CA LYS A 9 -15.52 10.15 10.39
C LYS A 9 -14.31 10.66 9.63
N ARG A 10 -14.42 11.78 8.94
CA ARG A 10 -13.37 12.35 8.09
C ARG A 10 -12.96 13.73 8.57
N LEU A 11 -11.68 14.02 8.48
CA LEU A 11 -11.13 15.31 8.91
C LEU A 11 -11.74 16.50 8.14
N ASN A 12 -11.93 16.35 6.83
CA ASN A 12 -12.55 17.39 5.99
C ASN A 12 -14.01 17.68 6.37
N GLU A 13 -14.76 16.69 6.82
CA GLU A 13 -16.14 16.86 7.30
C GLU A 13 -16.15 17.62 8.63
N LEU A 14 -15.23 17.28 9.55
CA LEU A 14 -15.08 18.01 10.81
C LEU A 14 -14.64 19.46 10.58
N ALA A 15 -13.74 19.69 9.62
CA ALA A 15 -13.31 21.03 9.23
C ALA A 15 -14.49 21.84 8.65
N ALA A 16 -15.23 21.27 7.69
CA ALA A 16 -16.36 21.93 7.02
C ALA A 16 -17.50 22.30 7.98
N THR A 17 -17.67 21.53 9.05
CA THR A 17 -18.71 21.76 10.07
C THR A 17 -18.23 22.58 11.27
N GLY A 18 -17.00 23.13 11.23
CA GLY A 18 -16.45 23.96 12.28
C GLY A 18 -16.07 23.22 13.58
N GLN A 19 -16.05 21.91 13.57
CA GLN A 19 -15.80 21.10 14.76
C GLN A 19 -14.33 21.09 15.20
N LEU A 20 -13.42 21.65 14.40
CA LEU A 20 -11.99 21.74 14.71
C LEU A 20 -11.60 23.05 15.41
N LYS A 21 -12.47 24.08 15.37
CA LYS A 21 -12.16 25.40 15.93
C LYS A 21 -11.88 25.33 17.43
N GLY A 22 -10.72 25.81 17.83
CA GLY A 22 -10.28 25.81 19.23
C GLY A 22 -9.93 24.43 19.79
N LYS A 23 -9.85 23.39 18.95
CA LYS A 23 -9.57 22.02 19.37
C LYS A 23 -8.08 21.73 19.30
N ARG A 24 -7.63 20.85 20.18
CA ARG A 24 -6.30 20.22 20.11
C ARG A 24 -6.43 18.97 19.22
N VAL A 25 -5.73 18.97 18.10
CA VAL A 25 -5.77 17.90 17.11
C VAL A 25 -4.46 17.11 17.14
N PHE A 26 -4.55 15.82 17.34
CA PHE A 26 -3.42 14.90 17.30
C PHE A 26 -3.44 14.13 15.95
N ILE A 27 -2.45 14.37 15.09
CA ILE A 27 -2.33 13.70 13.79
C ILE A 27 -1.26 12.62 13.87
N ARG A 28 -1.63 11.37 13.62
CA ARG A 28 -0.69 10.28 13.35
C ARG A 28 -0.41 10.26 11.85
N ALA A 29 0.72 10.82 11.47
CA ALA A 29 1.20 10.87 10.08
C ALA A 29 2.18 9.72 9.78
N ASP A 30 2.44 9.47 8.51
CA ASP A 30 3.56 8.63 8.06
C ASP A 30 4.67 9.53 7.51
N LEU A 31 5.63 9.82 8.37
CA LEU A 31 6.80 10.66 8.09
C LEU A 31 8.09 9.84 8.08
N ASN A 32 7.98 8.52 7.91
CA ASN A 32 9.10 7.62 7.84
C ASN A 32 9.78 7.70 6.46
N VAL A 33 10.56 8.76 6.28
CA VAL A 33 11.29 9.08 5.05
C VAL A 33 12.69 8.51 5.06
N PRO A 34 13.27 8.22 3.87
CA PRO A 34 14.66 7.79 3.78
C PRO A 34 15.62 8.93 4.13
N GLN A 35 16.71 8.57 4.79
CA GLN A 35 17.79 9.46 5.19
C GLN A 35 19.13 8.89 4.76
N ASP A 36 20.10 9.77 4.49
CA ASP A 36 21.49 9.37 4.30
C ASP A 36 22.19 9.06 5.63
N GLU A 37 23.46 8.65 5.58
CA GLU A 37 24.26 8.35 6.77
C GLU A 37 24.46 9.55 7.72
N ALA A 38 24.32 10.77 7.21
CA ALA A 38 24.40 12.00 7.99
C ALA A 38 23.04 12.43 8.58
N GLY A 39 21.96 11.67 8.32
CA GLY A 39 20.59 11.97 8.77
C GLY A 39 19.86 13.00 7.92
N ASN A 40 20.38 13.35 6.73
CA ASN A 40 19.68 14.24 5.82
C ASN A 40 18.57 13.48 5.09
N ILE A 41 17.42 14.14 4.94
CA ILE A 41 16.29 13.60 4.18
C ILE A 41 16.66 13.53 2.69
N THR A 42 16.63 12.34 2.10
CA THR A 42 16.95 12.12 0.69
C THR A 42 15.73 12.17 -0.22
N GLU A 43 14.52 11.99 0.37
CA GLU A 43 13.25 12.03 -0.35
C GLU A 43 12.15 12.45 0.63
N ASP A 44 11.34 13.45 0.29
CA ASP A 44 10.38 14.10 1.18
C ASP A 44 8.90 13.97 0.79
N THR A 45 8.57 13.07 -0.13
CA THR A 45 7.20 12.90 -0.65
C THR A 45 6.19 12.65 0.47
N ARG A 46 6.52 11.82 1.46
CA ARG A 46 5.62 11.54 2.60
C ARG A 46 5.39 12.77 3.47
N ILE A 47 6.41 13.58 3.65
CA ILE A 47 6.28 14.84 4.40
C ILE A 47 5.35 15.78 3.66
N ARG A 48 5.58 15.99 2.35
CA ARG A 48 4.71 16.84 1.52
C ARG A 48 3.27 16.34 1.50
N ALA A 49 3.06 15.05 1.42
CA ALA A 49 1.73 14.44 1.43
C ALA A 49 0.98 14.66 2.77
N SER A 50 1.70 14.85 3.87
CA SER A 50 1.13 15.11 5.20
C SER A 50 0.75 16.58 5.43
N ILE A 51 1.28 17.52 4.64
CA ILE A 51 1.01 18.97 4.80
C ILE A 51 -0.48 19.31 4.67
N PRO A 52 -1.27 18.78 3.72
CA PRO A 52 -2.68 19.12 3.60
C PRO A 52 -3.50 18.87 4.86
N ALA A 53 -3.27 17.78 5.59
CA ALA A 53 -3.97 17.50 6.85
C ALA A 53 -3.61 18.54 7.93
N ILE A 54 -2.34 18.88 8.06
CA ILE A 54 -1.85 19.88 9.00
C ILE A 54 -2.45 21.26 8.67
N GLN A 55 -2.37 21.65 7.42
CA GLN A 55 -2.88 22.95 6.95
C GLN A 55 -4.39 23.07 7.16
N MET A 56 -5.15 22.03 6.86
CA MET A 56 -6.60 21.98 7.09
C MET A 56 -6.96 22.24 8.56
N CYS A 57 -6.22 21.64 9.49
CA CYS A 57 -6.43 21.86 10.92
C CYS A 57 -6.08 23.30 11.32
N LEU A 58 -4.97 23.84 10.83
CA LEU A 58 -4.55 25.22 11.12
C LEU A 58 -5.56 26.24 10.57
N ASP A 59 -6.02 26.06 9.34
CA ASP A 59 -7.01 26.92 8.68
C ASP A 59 -8.37 26.87 9.38
N SER A 60 -8.66 25.75 10.05
CA SER A 60 -9.88 25.57 10.87
C SER A 60 -9.75 26.16 12.29
N GLY A 61 -8.62 26.77 12.62
CA GLY A 61 -8.40 27.36 13.94
C GLY A 61 -8.14 26.35 15.04
N ALA A 62 -7.47 25.27 14.73
CA ALA A 62 -7.03 24.24 15.69
C ALA A 62 -5.62 24.49 16.21
N ALA A 63 -5.26 23.79 17.28
CA ALA A 63 -3.91 23.60 17.77
C ALA A 63 -3.46 22.19 17.36
N VAL A 64 -2.31 22.04 16.71
CA VAL A 64 -1.94 20.80 15.99
C VAL A 64 -0.70 20.14 16.59
N MET A 65 -0.83 18.87 16.90
CA MET A 65 0.27 17.98 17.29
C MET A 65 0.40 16.90 16.23
N VAL A 66 1.62 16.65 15.72
CA VAL A 66 1.88 15.63 14.72
C VAL A 66 2.96 14.68 15.24
N THR A 67 2.74 13.38 15.14
CA THR A 67 3.77 12.39 15.39
C THR A 67 3.83 11.35 14.28
N SER A 68 4.93 10.65 14.23
CA SER A 68 5.19 9.52 13.33
C SER A 68 6.21 8.60 13.95
N HIS A 69 6.35 7.44 13.38
CA HIS A 69 7.56 6.65 13.55
C HIS A 69 8.63 7.07 12.54
N LEU A 70 9.86 6.85 12.89
CA LEU A 70 11.03 6.91 12.01
C LEU A 70 11.92 5.71 12.32
N GLY A 71 12.24 4.92 11.30
CA GLY A 71 13.08 3.74 11.47
C GLY A 71 12.49 2.66 12.38
N ARG A 72 13.39 1.98 13.07
CA ARG A 72 13.05 0.87 13.98
C ARG A 72 13.76 1.01 15.32
N PRO A 73 13.50 2.08 16.07
CA PRO A 73 14.13 2.29 17.37
C PRO A 73 13.71 1.21 18.38
N SER A 74 14.52 1.05 19.41
CA SER A 74 14.15 0.28 20.59
C SER A 74 13.31 1.14 21.54
N GLU A 75 12.21 0.61 22.04
CA GLU A 75 11.37 1.29 23.03
C GLU A 75 12.17 1.61 24.30
N GLY A 76 12.05 2.82 24.80
CA GLY A 76 12.75 3.29 26.00
C GLY A 76 14.23 3.62 25.81
N ALA A 77 14.77 3.49 24.59
CA ALA A 77 16.19 3.71 24.29
C ALA A 77 16.35 4.66 23.09
N PHE A 78 16.03 5.93 23.29
CA PHE A 78 16.16 6.96 22.26
C PHE A 78 17.62 7.20 21.87
N LYS A 79 17.85 7.30 20.57
CA LYS A 79 19.13 7.71 19.98
C LYS A 79 18.94 8.91 19.07
N PRO A 80 20.00 9.74 18.86
CA PRO A 80 19.89 10.91 17.99
C PRO A 80 19.37 10.62 16.57
N GLU A 81 19.75 9.49 16.00
CA GLU A 81 19.29 9.03 14.68
C GLU A 81 17.79 8.70 14.61
N ASP A 82 17.17 8.48 15.76
CA ASP A 82 15.73 8.20 15.85
C ASP A 82 14.86 9.46 15.84
N SER A 83 15.50 10.65 15.91
CA SER A 83 14.81 11.93 16.09
C SER A 83 14.06 12.38 14.85
N LEU A 84 12.85 12.91 15.06
CA LEU A 84 12.07 13.61 14.04
C LEU A 84 12.53 15.07 13.81
N ALA A 85 13.65 15.52 14.42
CA ALA A 85 14.13 16.89 14.26
C ALA A 85 14.34 17.32 12.79
N PRO A 86 14.96 16.52 11.90
CA PRO A 86 15.07 16.88 10.49
C PRO A 86 13.69 17.02 9.80
N ILE A 87 12.73 16.20 10.19
CA ILE A 87 11.37 16.22 9.66
C ILE A 87 10.62 17.46 10.14
N ALA A 88 10.74 17.82 11.44
CA ALA A 88 10.16 19.04 11.99
C ALA A 88 10.71 20.29 11.27
N HIS A 89 12.02 20.33 10.99
CA HIS A 89 12.64 21.39 10.20
C HIS A 89 12.04 21.46 8.79
N ARG A 90 11.90 20.31 8.10
CA ARG A 90 11.33 20.27 6.76
C ARG A 90 9.87 20.72 6.73
N ILE A 91 9.07 20.33 7.70
CA ILE A 91 7.68 20.78 7.84
C ILE A 91 7.63 22.30 8.08
N ALA A 92 8.53 22.84 8.92
CA ALA A 92 8.62 24.27 9.15
C ALA A 92 8.91 25.07 7.88
N GLU A 93 9.81 24.58 7.03
CA GLU A 93 10.08 25.16 5.71
C GLU A 93 8.82 25.15 4.81
N LEU A 94 8.16 23.99 4.72
CA LEU A 94 6.99 23.82 3.85
C LEU A 94 5.79 24.66 4.30
N LEU A 95 5.60 24.83 5.60
CA LEU A 95 4.53 25.66 6.18
C LEU A 95 4.94 27.14 6.34
N ASN A 96 6.20 27.47 6.11
CA ASN A 96 6.78 28.80 6.33
C ASN A 96 6.46 29.36 7.74
N ARG A 97 6.70 28.53 8.77
CA ARG A 97 6.43 28.90 10.17
C ARG A 97 7.25 28.06 11.14
N LYS A 98 7.28 28.47 12.41
CA LYS A 98 7.91 27.67 13.46
C LYS A 98 7.15 26.38 13.70
N VAL A 99 7.88 25.27 13.80
CA VAL A 99 7.37 23.94 14.13
C VAL A 99 8.30 23.31 15.17
N PRO A 100 8.09 23.59 16.46
CA PRO A 100 8.92 23.02 17.53
C PRO A 100 8.80 21.48 17.59
N LEU A 101 9.89 20.83 17.98
CA LEU A 101 9.93 19.41 18.34
C LEU A 101 9.78 19.28 19.85
N ILE A 102 8.86 18.44 20.30
CA ILE A 102 8.61 18.15 21.71
C ILE A 102 9.11 16.75 22.03
N SER A 103 10.16 16.62 22.83
CA SER A 103 10.84 15.34 23.09
C SER A 103 10.07 14.43 24.05
N ASN A 104 9.72 14.92 25.24
CA ASN A 104 9.04 14.17 26.29
C ASN A 104 7.55 14.56 26.35
N TRP A 105 6.79 14.13 25.38
CA TRP A 105 5.45 14.66 25.15
C TRP A 105 4.29 13.82 25.74
N VAL A 106 4.52 12.54 26.06
CA VAL A 106 3.44 11.60 26.42
C VAL A 106 2.67 12.04 27.66
N ASP A 107 3.36 12.60 28.64
CA ASP A 107 2.76 13.08 29.89
C ASP A 107 2.27 14.53 29.80
N GLY A 108 2.34 15.16 28.64
CA GLY A 108 1.96 16.56 28.44
C GLY A 108 3.02 17.54 28.96
N GLY A 109 2.58 18.67 29.49
CA GLY A 109 3.48 19.68 30.07
C GLY A 109 4.16 20.60 29.07
N PHE A 110 3.67 20.64 27.84
CA PHE A 110 4.12 21.58 26.80
C PHE A 110 2.99 22.55 26.40
N ASP A 111 3.36 23.75 26.02
CA ASP A 111 2.43 24.76 25.56
C ASP A 111 2.02 24.52 24.10
N LEU A 112 0.74 24.64 23.82
CA LEU A 112 0.18 24.54 22.48
C LEU A 112 -1.05 25.44 22.37
N ALA A 113 -0.90 26.58 21.73
CA ALA A 113 -1.99 27.51 21.49
C ALA A 113 -2.72 27.23 20.17
N VAL A 114 -3.92 27.75 20.04
CA VAL A 114 -4.66 27.74 18.77
C VAL A 114 -3.81 28.40 17.68
N GLY A 115 -3.67 27.72 16.56
CA GLY A 115 -2.83 28.15 15.44
C GLY A 115 -1.39 27.67 15.52
N ASP A 116 -0.96 27.04 16.61
CA ASP A 116 0.35 26.40 16.70
C ASP A 116 0.35 25.01 16.07
N VAL A 117 1.54 24.61 15.61
CA VAL A 117 1.84 23.24 15.20
C VAL A 117 3.15 22.78 15.83
N VAL A 118 3.15 21.62 16.43
CA VAL A 118 4.34 20.98 17.03
C VAL A 118 4.51 19.56 16.48
N ILE A 119 5.76 19.11 16.40
CA ILE A 119 6.08 17.71 16.15
C ILE A 119 6.38 17.06 17.49
N LEU A 120 5.67 15.99 17.78
CA LEU A 120 5.94 15.11 18.92
C LEU A 120 6.96 14.07 18.52
N GLU A 121 8.03 13.92 19.28
CA GLU A 121 9.15 13.04 18.98
C GLU A 121 8.70 11.59 18.69
N ASN A 122 9.49 10.90 17.89
CA ASN A 122 9.27 9.54 17.37
C ASN A 122 8.46 8.65 18.31
N CYS A 123 7.25 8.32 17.88
CA CYS A 123 6.31 7.57 18.72
C CYS A 123 6.81 6.16 19.10
N ARG A 124 7.69 5.56 18.28
CA ARG A 124 8.21 4.22 18.52
C ARG A 124 9.26 4.12 19.63
N VAL A 125 9.74 5.24 20.15
CA VAL A 125 10.62 5.22 21.32
C VAL A 125 9.86 5.07 22.63
N ASN A 126 8.55 5.29 22.62
CA ASN A 126 7.71 5.17 23.81
C ASN A 126 7.44 3.70 24.15
N VAL A 127 7.70 3.34 25.39
CA VAL A 127 7.38 2.00 25.91
C VAL A 127 5.89 1.74 25.86
N GLY A 128 5.52 0.65 25.21
CA GLY A 128 4.10 0.26 25.03
C GLY A 128 3.51 0.64 23.68
N GLU A 129 4.24 1.35 22.82
CA GLU A 129 3.74 1.72 21.49
C GLU A 129 3.42 0.48 20.63
N LYS A 130 4.40 -0.41 20.45
CA LYS A 130 4.22 -1.63 19.65
C LYS A 130 3.22 -2.61 20.26
N LYS A 131 3.18 -2.68 21.58
CA LYS A 131 2.24 -3.55 22.32
C LYS A 131 0.83 -2.95 22.43
N ASN A 132 0.65 -1.73 21.97
CA ASN A 132 -0.63 -1.03 22.06
C ASN A 132 -1.19 -1.02 23.48
N THR A 133 -0.38 -0.62 24.45
CA THR A 133 -0.79 -0.64 25.86
C THR A 133 -1.86 0.42 26.13
N ASP A 134 -2.88 0.05 26.88
CA ASP A 134 -3.99 0.96 27.24
C ASP A 134 -3.51 2.18 28.04
N GLU A 135 -2.48 2.01 28.88
CA GLU A 135 -1.91 3.10 29.66
C GLU A 135 -1.35 4.20 28.76
N LEU A 136 -0.49 3.83 27.78
CA LEU A 136 0.09 4.77 26.83
C LEU A 136 -1.01 5.41 25.96
N ALA A 137 -1.93 4.61 25.46
CA ALA A 137 -3.03 5.09 24.61
C ALA A 137 -3.91 6.13 25.33
N LYS A 138 -4.25 5.90 26.60
CA LYS A 138 -5.02 6.85 27.41
C LYS A 138 -4.27 8.15 27.67
N LYS A 139 -2.96 8.09 27.96
CA LYS A 139 -2.14 9.30 28.13
C LYS A 139 -2.13 10.13 26.84
N MET A 140 -1.92 9.50 25.69
CA MET A 140 -1.94 10.20 24.40
C MET A 140 -3.32 10.78 24.07
N ALA A 141 -4.40 10.03 24.32
CA ALA A 141 -5.76 10.51 24.09
C ALA A 141 -6.11 11.73 24.95
N ALA A 142 -5.57 11.82 26.16
CA ALA A 142 -5.74 12.96 27.05
C ALA A 142 -5.13 14.27 26.52
N LEU A 143 -4.15 14.18 25.62
CA LEU A 143 -3.50 15.34 25.00
C LEU A 143 -4.39 16.05 23.98
N CYS A 144 -5.39 15.39 23.43
CA CYS A 144 -6.15 15.91 22.30
C CYS A 144 -7.67 15.84 22.49
N ASP A 145 -8.36 16.65 21.72
CA ASP A 145 -9.82 16.62 21.57
C ASP A 145 -10.24 15.82 20.34
N VAL A 146 -9.38 15.82 19.29
CA VAL A 146 -9.58 15.08 18.04
C VAL A 146 -8.32 14.33 17.71
N TYR A 147 -8.45 13.04 17.48
CA TYR A 147 -7.40 12.18 16.92
C TYR A 147 -7.62 11.96 15.41
N VAL A 148 -6.58 12.11 14.63
CA VAL A 148 -6.57 11.89 13.18
C VAL A 148 -5.56 10.81 12.84
N ASN A 149 -6.02 9.74 12.19
CA ASN A 149 -5.10 8.79 11.56
C ASN A 149 -4.96 9.13 10.08
N ASP A 150 -3.75 9.50 9.67
CA ASP A 150 -3.40 9.82 8.28
C ASP A 150 -2.23 8.96 7.76
N ALA A 151 -2.01 7.81 8.39
CA ALA A 151 -0.87 6.93 8.17
C ALA A 151 -1.32 5.54 7.65
N PHE A 152 -1.79 5.48 6.40
CA PHE A 152 -2.22 4.20 5.82
C PHE A 152 -1.12 3.14 5.81
N GLY A 153 0.13 3.50 5.56
CA GLY A 153 1.26 2.57 5.56
C GLY A 153 1.41 1.74 6.86
N THR A 154 0.85 2.22 7.96
CA THR A 154 0.83 1.53 9.26
C THR A 154 -0.55 1.01 9.67
N ALA A 155 -1.55 1.12 8.80
CA ALA A 155 -2.94 0.78 9.12
C ALA A 155 -3.15 -0.71 9.48
N HIS A 156 -2.25 -1.59 9.04
CA HIS A 156 -2.22 -3.02 9.34
C HIS A 156 -1.68 -3.35 10.73
N ARG A 157 -1.19 -2.36 11.48
CA ARG A 157 -0.60 -2.55 12.82
C ARG A 157 -1.50 -1.95 13.89
N ALA A 158 -1.81 -2.76 14.90
CA ALA A 158 -2.51 -2.29 16.10
C ALA A 158 -1.49 -1.79 17.13
N GLU A 159 -0.93 -0.59 16.89
CA GLU A 159 -0.01 0.11 17.79
C GLU A 159 -0.75 1.19 18.59
N ALA A 160 -0.14 1.72 19.65
CA ALA A 160 -0.83 2.71 20.48
C ALA A 160 -1.21 3.97 19.72
N THR A 161 -0.33 4.49 18.82
CA THR A 161 -0.63 5.70 18.03
C THR A 161 -1.51 5.45 16.82
N THR A 162 -1.69 4.21 16.36
CA THR A 162 -2.50 3.88 15.17
C THR A 162 -3.85 3.28 15.51
N TYR A 163 -3.98 2.68 16.69
CA TYR A 163 -5.18 1.98 17.13
C TYR A 163 -5.63 2.40 18.53
N GLY A 164 -4.76 2.27 19.53
CA GLY A 164 -5.12 2.47 20.94
C GLY A 164 -5.67 3.86 21.24
N ILE A 165 -4.99 4.89 20.77
CA ILE A 165 -5.41 6.29 20.96
C ILE A 165 -6.82 6.55 20.39
N ALA A 166 -7.16 5.95 19.25
CA ALA A 166 -8.48 6.10 18.64
C ALA A 166 -9.60 5.56 19.53
N ARG A 167 -9.34 4.52 20.34
CA ARG A 167 -10.32 3.96 21.28
C ARG A 167 -10.68 4.92 22.42
N TYR A 168 -9.73 5.75 22.84
CA TYR A 168 -9.87 6.61 24.02
C TYR A 168 -10.04 8.09 23.71
N ALA A 169 -9.69 8.54 22.49
CA ALA A 169 -9.90 9.92 22.08
C ALA A 169 -11.40 10.29 22.07
N LYS A 170 -11.72 11.55 22.35
CA LYS A 170 -13.12 12.03 22.30
C LYS A 170 -13.72 11.89 20.91
N VAL A 171 -12.94 12.27 19.89
CA VAL A 171 -13.29 12.11 18.47
C VAL A 171 -12.11 11.46 17.78
N ALA A 172 -12.37 10.46 16.92
CA ALA A 172 -11.38 9.79 16.09
C ALA A 172 -11.83 9.82 14.63
N CYS A 173 -10.96 10.24 13.73
CA CYS A 173 -11.29 10.35 12.31
C CYS A 173 -10.12 9.95 11.41
N ALA A 174 -10.43 9.73 10.12
CA ALA A 174 -9.45 9.54 9.07
C ALA A 174 -9.00 10.88 8.51
N GLY A 175 -7.68 11.05 8.35
CA GLY A 175 -7.12 12.15 7.57
C GLY A 175 -7.33 11.95 6.06
N PRO A 176 -6.94 12.94 5.23
CA PRO A 176 -7.14 12.88 3.79
C PRO A 176 -6.50 11.67 3.10
N LEU A 177 -5.27 11.31 3.48
CA LEU A 177 -4.55 10.17 2.90
C LEU A 177 -5.23 8.84 3.28
N MET A 178 -5.60 8.68 4.54
CA MET A 178 -6.29 7.48 5.03
C MET A 178 -7.67 7.35 4.37
N ALA A 179 -8.42 8.43 4.22
CA ALA A 179 -9.72 8.45 3.58
C ALA A 179 -9.62 8.11 2.09
N ALA A 180 -8.64 8.66 1.37
CA ALA A 180 -8.40 8.37 -0.04
C ALA A 180 -8.07 6.89 -0.28
N GLU A 181 -7.22 6.29 0.56
CA GLU A 181 -6.93 4.84 0.49
C GLU A 181 -8.20 4.01 0.73
N LEU A 182 -8.97 4.34 1.75
CA LEU A 182 -10.23 3.63 2.04
C LEU A 182 -11.21 3.72 0.86
N ASP A 183 -11.36 4.89 0.26
CA ASP A 183 -12.24 5.10 -0.90
C ASP A 183 -11.77 4.31 -2.12
N ALA A 184 -10.46 4.34 -2.42
CA ALA A 184 -9.89 3.62 -3.55
C ALA A 184 -10.04 2.10 -3.40
N LEU A 185 -9.70 1.57 -2.22
CA LEU A 185 -9.81 0.14 -1.91
C LEU A 185 -11.27 -0.33 -1.90
N SER A 186 -12.17 0.47 -1.35
CA SER A 186 -13.61 0.17 -1.34
C SER A 186 -14.17 0.14 -2.76
N ARG A 187 -13.83 1.14 -3.58
CA ARG A 187 -14.24 1.20 -4.99
C ARG A 187 -13.72 0.01 -5.80
N ALA A 188 -12.48 -0.41 -5.52
CA ALA A 188 -11.86 -1.51 -6.25
C ALA A 188 -12.40 -2.89 -5.87
N LEU A 189 -12.75 -3.13 -4.60
CA LEU A 189 -13.00 -4.48 -4.08
C LEU A 189 -14.36 -4.69 -3.42
N ALA A 190 -14.98 -3.65 -2.85
CA ALA A 190 -16.31 -3.78 -2.24
C ALA A 190 -17.43 -3.60 -3.28
N GLU A 191 -17.29 -2.59 -4.15
CA GLU A 191 -18.26 -2.26 -5.19
C GLU A 191 -17.57 -2.06 -6.55
N PRO A 192 -16.85 -3.07 -7.08
CA PRO A 192 -16.13 -2.92 -8.33
C PRO A 192 -17.08 -2.82 -9.53
N LYS A 193 -16.75 -1.93 -10.46
CA LYS A 193 -17.31 -2.00 -11.81
C LYS A 193 -16.67 -3.22 -12.49
N ARG A 194 -17.51 -4.12 -13.00
CA ARG A 194 -17.06 -5.35 -13.65
C ARG A 194 -16.84 -5.18 -15.17
N PRO A 195 -15.98 -5.96 -15.81
CA PRO A 195 -15.14 -7.01 -15.23
C PRO A 195 -14.10 -6.47 -14.24
N LEU A 196 -13.92 -7.16 -13.10
CA LEU A 196 -12.84 -6.90 -12.16
C LEU A 196 -11.65 -7.79 -12.53
N VAL A 197 -10.56 -7.16 -12.92
CA VAL A 197 -9.31 -7.83 -13.31
C VAL A 197 -8.25 -7.55 -12.26
N ALA A 198 -7.66 -8.60 -11.70
CA ALA A 198 -6.51 -8.48 -10.81
C ALA A 198 -5.26 -9.04 -11.48
N ILE A 199 -4.13 -8.35 -11.26
CA ILE A 199 -2.79 -8.81 -11.64
C ILE A 199 -2.04 -9.08 -10.35
N VAL A 200 -1.67 -10.33 -10.12
CA VAL A 200 -0.86 -10.75 -8.98
C VAL A 200 0.38 -11.46 -9.51
N ALA A 201 1.51 -10.83 -9.41
CA ALA A 201 2.76 -11.34 -9.91
C ALA A 201 3.87 -11.26 -8.85
N GLY A 202 4.87 -12.09 -9.00
CA GLY A 202 5.98 -12.19 -8.07
C GLY A 202 6.75 -13.49 -8.22
N SER A 203 7.79 -13.65 -7.43
CA SER A 203 8.69 -14.81 -7.51
C SER A 203 8.08 -16.09 -6.91
N LYS A 204 7.23 -15.97 -5.88
CA LYS A 204 6.76 -17.12 -5.09
C LYS A 204 5.27 -17.06 -4.80
N VAL A 205 4.58 -18.18 -5.04
CA VAL A 205 3.17 -18.40 -4.65
C VAL A 205 3.02 -18.30 -3.12
N SER A 206 3.94 -18.90 -2.36
CA SER A 206 3.90 -18.95 -0.89
C SER A 206 3.79 -17.57 -0.25
N THR A 207 4.41 -16.55 -0.84
CA THR A 207 4.37 -15.18 -0.31
C THR A 207 3.07 -14.44 -0.63
N LYS A 208 2.31 -14.90 -1.62
CA LYS A 208 1.07 -14.25 -2.08
C LYS A 208 -0.15 -15.20 -2.11
N LEU A 209 -0.03 -16.39 -1.53
CA LEU A 209 -1.09 -17.40 -1.58
C LEU A 209 -2.41 -16.88 -1.00
N THR A 210 -2.37 -16.18 0.12
CA THR A 210 -3.56 -15.61 0.76
C THR A 210 -4.20 -14.54 -0.13
N ILE A 211 -3.39 -13.71 -0.79
CA ILE A 211 -3.88 -12.70 -1.76
C ILE A 211 -4.55 -13.40 -2.93
N LEU A 212 -3.90 -14.41 -3.52
CA LEU A 212 -4.43 -15.18 -4.66
C LEU A 212 -5.77 -15.83 -4.31
N LYS A 213 -5.86 -16.49 -3.16
CA LYS A 213 -7.11 -17.12 -2.70
C LYS A 213 -8.22 -16.09 -2.44
N SER A 214 -7.90 -14.99 -1.77
CA SER A 214 -8.87 -13.92 -1.50
C SER A 214 -9.40 -13.28 -2.78
N LEU A 215 -8.53 -12.96 -3.74
CA LEU A 215 -8.93 -12.37 -5.01
C LEU A 215 -9.67 -13.37 -5.90
N ALA A 216 -9.29 -14.64 -5.88
CA ALA A 216 -9.98 -15.71 -6.64
C ALA A 216 -11.48 -15.83 -6.30
N GLU A 217 -11.88 -15.42 -5.10
CA GLU A 217 -13.29 -15.37 -4.70
C GLU A 217 -14.07 -14.18 -5.28
N LYS A 218 -13.38 -13.15 -5.80
CA LYS A 218 -13.98 -11.84 -6.12
C LYS A 218 -13.82 -11.43 -7.58
N VAL A 219 -12.68 -11.74 -8.20
CA VAL A 219 -12.32 -11.21 -9.53
C VAL A 219 -12.91 -12.06 -10.66
N ASP A 220 -13.09 -11.43 -11.80
CA ASP A 220 -13.55 -12.09 -13.04
C ASP A 220 -12.37 -12.67 -13.83
N GLU A 221 -11.21 -12.02 -13.76
CA GLU A 221 -9.97 -12.44 -14.38
C GLU A 221 -8.83 -12.27 -13.37
N LEU A 222 -8.03 -13.33 -13.17
CA LEU A 222 -6.84 -13.32 -12.33
C LEU A 222 -5.60 -13.54 -13.18
N ILE A 223 -4.90 -12.47 -13.51
CA ILE A 223 -3.64 -12.50 -14.26
C ILE A 223 -2.51 -12.80 -13.27
N VAL A 224 -1.73 -13.82 -13.54
CA VAL A 224 -0.55 -14.19 -12.75
C VAL A 224 0.72 -13.97 -13.55
N GLY A 225 1.82 -13.65 -12.88
CA GLY A 225 3.11 -13.38 -13.52
C GLY A 225 4.31 -13.83 -12.68
N GLY A 226 5.47 -13.89 -13.31
CA GLY A 226 6.72 -14.30 -12.68
C GLY A 226 6.73 -15.77 -12.26
N GLY A 227 7.41 -16.08 -11.16
CA GLY A 227 7.46 -17.43 -10.59
C GLY A 227 6.10 -17.97 -10.18
N ILE A 228 5.15 -17.09 -9.83
CA ILE A 228 3.75 -17.46 -9.59
C ILE A 228 3.15 -18.06 -10.86
N ALA A 229 3.28 -17.39 -12.00
CA ALA A 229 2.78 -17.91 -13.28
C ALA A 229 3.42 -19.25 -13.64
N ASN A 230 4.70 -19.43 -13.38
CA ASN A 230 5.40 -20.68 -13.66
C ASN A 230 4.84 -21.85 -12.83
N THR A 231 4.47 -21.60 -11.57
CA THR A 231 3.79 -22.61 -10.74
C THR A 231 2.40 -22.94 -11.29
N PHE A 232 1.66 -21.94 -11.79
CA PHE A 232 0.37 -22.18 -12.46
C PHE A 232 0.54 -22.95 -13.80
N LEU A 233 1.61 -22.73 -14.54
CA LEU A 233 1.93 -23.51 -15.74
C LEU A 233 2.18 -24.99 -15.39
N LEU A 234 2.91 -25.27 -14.31
CA LEU A 234 3.07 -26.63 -13.78
C LEU A 234 1.72 -27.26 -13.42
N ALA A 235 0.83 -26.49 -12.80
CA ALA A 235 -0.53 -26.93 -12.45
C ALA A 235 -1.35 -27.33 -13.69
N LYS A 236 -1.06 -26.73 -14.84
CA LYS A 236 -1.65 -27.07 -16.14
C LYS A 236 -0.91 -28.21 -16.88
N GLY A 237 0.12 -28.80 -16.27
CA GLY A 237 0.89 -29.89 -16.84
C GLY A 237 1.92 -29.47 -17.90
N LEU A 238 2.27 -28.19 -17.94
CA LEU A 238 3.26 -27.65 -18.87
C LEU A 238 4.67 -27.70 -18.29
N SER A 239 5.67 -27.95 -19.15
CA SER A 239 7.08 -27.89 -18.78
C SER A 239 7.56 -26.46 -18.70
N ILE A 240 8.33 -26.14 -17.68
CA ILE A 240 8.87 -24.80 -17.43
C ILE A 240 10.41 -24.72 -17.44
N GLY A 241 11.08 -25.82 -17.82
CA GLY A 241 12.55 -25.87 -17.81
C GLY A 241 13.14 -25.62 -16.44
N LYS A 242 14.13 -24.71 -16.38
CA LYS A 242 14.79 -24.26 -15.14
C LYS A 242 14.11 -23.05 -14.48
N SER A 243 12.90 -22.70 -14.88
CA SER A 243 12.20 -21.54 -14.38
C SER A 243 11.97 -21.59 -12.87
N LEU A 244 12.01 -20.44 -12.23
CA LEU A 244 11.65 -20.28 -10.82
C LEU A 244 10.19 -20.68 -10.63
N ALA A 245 9.93 -21.63 -9.73
CA ALA A 245 8.60 -22.09 -9.37
C ALA A 245 8.60 -22.73 -7.98
N GLU A 246 7.43 -23.01 -7.46
CA GLU A 246 7.21 -23.78 -6.22
C GLU A 246 6.37 -25.03 -6.52
N PRO A 247 7.00 -26.15 -6.93
CA PRO A 247 6.27 -27.38 -7.27
C PRO A 247 5.38 -27.90 -6.15
N ASP A 248 5.77 -27.68 -4.88
CA ASP A 248 5.01 -28.10 -3.70
C ASP A 248 3.66 -27.36 -3.56
N LEU A 249 3.47 -26.26 -4.29
CA LEU A 249 2.24 -25.44 -4.27
C LEU A 249 1.39 -25.59 -5.55
N VAL A 250 1.68 -26.60 -6.36
CA VAL A 250 0.89 -26.88 -7.57
C VAL A 250 -0.57 -27.22 -7.25
N ASP A 251 -0.82 -27.92 -6.16
CA ASP A 251 -2.19 -28.26 -5.76
C ASP A 251 -3.00 -27.03 -5.36
N GLU A 252 -2.40 -26.07 -4.66
CA GLU A 252 -3.00 -24.78 -4.34
C GLU A 252 -3.31 -23.97 -5.62
N ALA A 253 -2.42 -23.98 -6.60
CA ALA A 253 -2.66 -23.35 -7.89
C ALA A 253 -3.85 -24.01 -8.63
N LYS A 254 -3.96 -25.32 -8.61
CA LYS A 254 -5.11 -26.06 -9.17
C LYS A 254 -6.42 -25.70 -8.47
N GLU A 255 -6.40 -25.60 -7.14
CA GLU A 255 -7.58 -25.20 -6.35
C GLU A 255 -8.05 -23.78 -6.73
N ILE A 256 -7.11 -22.83 -6.90
CA ILE A 256 -7.43 -21.47 -7.32
C ILE A 256 -8.05 -21.45 -8.70
N ILE A 257 -7.48 -22.17 -9.66
CA ILE A 257 -8.02 -22.29 -11.02
C ILE A 257 -9.45 -22.87 -10.98
N ALA A 258 -9.64 -23.97 -10.24
CA ALA A 258 -10.94 -24.62 -10.12
C ALA A 258 -11.99 -23.70 -9.46
N LEU A 259 -11.62 -22.98 -8.43
CA LEU A 259 -12.50 -22.00 -7.78
C LEU A 259 -12.94 -20.90 -8.74
N MET A 260 -12.01 -20.36 -9.53
CA MET A 260 -12.28 -19.35 -10.54
C MET A 260 -13.24 -19.88 -11.61
N GLU A 261 -12.94 -21.03 -12.19
CA GLU A 261 -13.75 -21.68 -13.24
C GLU A 261 -15.17 -21.99 -12.74
N LYS A 262 -15.33 -22.48 -11.51
CA LYS A 262 -16.63 -22.74 -10.88
C LYS A 262 -17.50 -21.49 -10.79
N ARG A 263 -16.89 -20.32 -10.66
CA ARG A 263 -17.57 -19.02 -10.61
C ARG A 263 -17.84 -18.40 -11.99
N GLY A 264 -17.43 -19.05 -13.07
CA GLY A 264 -17.45 -18.47 -14.42
C GLY A 264 -16.36 -17.42 -14.67
N ALA A 265 -15.38 -17.37 -13.78
CA ALA A 265 -14.19 -16.55 -13.89
C ALA A 265 -13.01 -17.39 -14.41
N ARG A 266 -11.86 -16.77 -14.64
CA ARG A 266 -10.72 -17.53 -15.19
C ARG A 266 -9.37 -16.97 -14.77
N VAL A 267 -8.37 -17.84 -14.83
CA VAL A 267 -6.95 -17.51 -14.74
C VAL A 267 -6.35 -17.67 -16.15
N PRO A 268 -6.08 -16.56 -16.87
CA PRO A 268 -5.47 -16.62 -18.20
C PRO A 268 -4.08 -17.26 -18.12
N ILE A 269 -3.85 -18.27 -18.96
CA ILE A 269 -2.55 -18.95 -19.04
C ILE A 269 -1.79 -18.38 -20.24
N PRO A 270 -0.49 -18.08 -20.12
CA PRO A 270 0.33 -17.61 -21.23
C PRO A 270 0.31 -18.58 -22.42
N GLU A 271 0.23 -18.05 -23.64
CA GLU A 271 0.35 -18.84 -24.87
C GLU A 271 1.79 -18.87 -25.37
N ASP A 272 2.52 -17.81 -25.14
CA ASP A 272 3.92 -17.64 -25.45
C ASP A 272 4.66 -16.97 -24.30
N VAL A 273 5.94 -17.23 -24.22
CA VAL A 273 6.84 -16.74 -23.18
C VAL A 273 8.16 -16.27 -23.77
N VAL A 274 8.86 -15.46 -23.00
CA VAL A 274 10.24 -15.07 -23.30
C VAL A 274 11.16 -15.85 -22.38
N VAL A 275 12.08 -16.60 -22.96
CA VAL A 275 13.00 -17.49 -22.25
C VAL A 275 14.45 -17.08 -22.51
N ALA A 276 15.32 -17.41 -21.56
CA ALA A 276 16.76 -17.36 -21.68
C ALA A 276 17.39 -18.46 -20.83
N ASN A 277 18.65 -18.80 -21.10
CA ASN A 277 19.36 -19.83 -20.34
C ASN A 277 19.98 -19.31 -19.05
N GLU A 278 20.04 -17.99 -18.89
CA GLU A 278 20.55 -17.31 -17.70
C GLU A 278 19.80 -16.01 -17.43
N LEU A 279 19.80 -15.60 -16.19
CA LEU A 279 19.25 -14.30 -15.76
C LEU A 279 20.37 -13.26 -15.82
N SER A 280 20.53 -12.61 -16.96
CA SER A 280 21.59 -11.63 -17.21
C SER A 280 21.13 -10.57 -18.20
N PRO A 281 21.58 -9.31 -18.08
CA PRO A 281 21.37 -8.28 -19.09
C PRO A 281 21.97 -8.62 -20.46
N LEU A 282 22.94 -9.55 -20.50
CA LEU A 282 23.62 -10.03 -21.74
C LEU A 282 22.97 -11.29 -22.31
N ALA A 283 22.01 -11.89 -21.59
CA ALA A 283 21.34 -13.11 -22.03
C ALA A 283 20.51 -12.86 -23.29
N ARG A 284 20.58 -13.82 -24.21
CA ARG A 284 19.77 -13.82 -25.42
C ARG A 284 18.33 -14.19 -25.07
N ALA A 285 17.40 -13.27 -25.28
CA ALA A 285 15.98 -13.50 -25.13
C ALA A 285 15.40 -14.21 -26.37
N ASN A 286 14.71 -15.32 -26.16
CA ASN A 286 14.01 -16.06 -27.20
C ASN A 286 12.51 -16.09 -26.89
N ARG A 287 11.68 -15.94 -27.92
CA ARG A 287 10.21 -16.07 -27.83
C ARG A 287 9.83 -17.46 -28.27
N VAL A 288 9.13 -18.19 -27.42
CA VAL A 288 8.69 -19.55 -27.69
C VAL A 288 7.22 -19.75 -27.28
N PRO A 289 6.48 -20.64 -27.97
CA PRO A 289 5.20 -21.12 -27.47
C PRO A 289 5.38 -21.71 -26.06
N VAL A 290 4.37 -21.59 -25.20
CA VAL A 290 4.48 -22.02 -23.81
C VAL A 290 4.67 -23.56 -23.65
N ASP A 291 4.26 -24.33 -24.64
CA ASP A 291 4.43 -25.78 -24.72
C ASP A 291 5.76 -26.23 -25.35
N GLU A 292 6.59 -25.27 -25.78
CA GLU A 292 7.90 -25.53 -26.40
C GLU A 292 9.09 -25.04 -25.54
N VAL A 293 8.85 -24.80 -24.25
CA VAL A 293 9.93 -24.41 -23.30
C VAL A 293 10.90 -25.57 -23.13
N ALA A 294 12.17 -25.34 -23.46
CA ALA A 294 13.21 -26.34 -23.35
C ALA A 294 13.65 -26.58 -21.89
N GLN A 295 14.31 -27.73 -21.66
CA GLN A 295 14.74 -28.12 -20.31
C GLN A 295 15.73 -27.11 -19.69
N ASP A 296 16.56 -26.46 -20.49
CA ASP A 296 17.55 -25.46 -20.04
C ASP A 296 17.05 -24.03 -20.06
N ASP A 297 15.80 -23.81 -20.47
CA ASP A 297 15.19 -22.49 -20.51
C ASP A 297 14.70 -22.03 -19.14
N MET A 298 14.81 -20.72 -18.91
CA MET A 298 14.16 -20.00 -17.82
C MET A 298 13.12 -19.05 -18.42
N ILE A 299 11.88 -19.15 -18.00
CA ILE A 299 10.82 -18.18 -18.34
C ILE A 299 11.08 -16.90 -17.56
N LEU A 300 11.33 -15.79 -18.27
CA LEU A 300 11.67 -14.51 -17.67
C LEU A 300 10.66 -13.40 -18.00
N ASP A 301 9.72 -13.65 -18.91
CA ASP A 301 8.60 -12.76 -19.24
C ASP A 301 7.51 -13.53 -20.00
N VAL A 302 6.33 -12.93 -20.12
CA VAL A 302 5.33 -13.38 -21.08
C VAL A 302 5.70 -12.94 -22.48
N GLY A 303 5.28 -13.71 -23.48
CA GLY A 303 5.51 -13.38 -24.87
C GLY A 303 4.54 -12.31 -25.39
N PRO A 304 4.79 -11.77 -26.60
CA PRO A 304 3.98 -10.68 -27.18
C PRO A 304 2.54 -11.07 -27.49
N LYS A 305 2.25 -12.33 -27.83
CA LYS A 305 0.87 -12.79 -28.04
C LYS A 305 0.08 -12.77 -26.75
N THR A 306 0.67 -13.29 -25.67
CA THR A 306 0.09 -13.26 -24.32
C THR A 306 -0.12 -11.81 -23.87
N ALA A 307 0.90 -10.96 -23.98
CA ALA A 307 0.79 -9.56 -23.58
C ALA A 307 -0.30 -8.80 -24.36
N ALA A 308 -0.47 -9.08 -25.65
CA ALA A 308 -1.55 -8.50 -26.45
C ALA A 308 -2.94 -8.94 -25.97
N LYS A 309 -3.13 -10.21 -25.65
CA LYS A 309 -4.40 -10.72 -25.09
C LYS A 309 -4.71 -10.10 -23.72
N LEU A 310 -3.73 -10.04 -22.85
CA LEU A 310 -3.88 -9.41 -21.54
C LEU A 310 -4.19 -7.91 -21.67
N SER A 311 -3.58 -7.22 -22.63
CA SER A 311 -3.86 -5.82 -22.92
C SER A 311 -5.31 -5.59 -23.39
N MET A 312 -5.84 -6.48 -24.22
CA MET A 312 -7.27 -6.43 -24.65
C MET A 312 -8.21 -6.65 -23.46
N MET A 313 -7.86 -7.58 -22.57
CA MET A 313 -8.62 -7.84 -21.34
C MET A 313 -8.65 -6.61 -20.43
N LEU A 314 -7.52 -5.95 -20.25
CA LEU A 314 -7.40 -4.72 -19.45
C LEU A 314 -8.15 -3.54 -20.09
N ALA A 315 -8.14 -3.43 -21.42
CA ALA A 315 -8.91 -2.41 -22.16
C ALA A 315 -10.42 -2.53 -21.96
N ASN A 316 -10.92 -3.74 -21.74
CA ASN A 316 -12.34 -4.04 -21.54
C ASN A 316 -12.72 -4.19 -20.05
N ALA A 317 -11.79 -4.01 -19.13
CA ALA A 317 -12.06 -4.09 -17.70
C ALA A 317 -12.90 -2.91 -17.20
N GLY A 318 -13.64 -3.12 -16.13
CA GLY A 318 -14.30 -2.07 -15.37
C GLY A 318 -13.47 -1.58 -14.20
N THR A 319 -12.70 -2.51 -13.59
CA THR A 319 -11.78 -2.25 -12.47
C THR A 319 -10.53 -3.09 -12.62
N ILE A 320 -9.38 -2.49 -12.34
CA ILE A 320 -8.06 -3.15 -12.39
C ILE A 320 -7.38 -3.01 -11.04
N VAL A 321 -6.93 -4.13 -10.48
CA VAL A 321 -6.06 -4.18 -9.29
C VAL A 321 -4.71 -4.72 -9.70
N TRP A 322 -3.66 -3.93 -9.60
CA TRP A 322 -2.34 -4.28 -10.08
C TRP A 322 -1.32 -4.43 -8.93
N ASN A 323 -0.82 -5.65 -8.76
CA ASN A 323 0.23 -5.98 -7.81
C ASN A 323 1.28 -6.91 -8.43
N GLY A 324 2.37 -6.35 -8.89
CA GLY A 324 3.56 -7.02 -9.38
C GLY A 324 3.74 -7.01 -10.91
N PRO A 325 4.99 -6.99 -11.38
CA PRO A 325 5.35 -7.07 -12.80
C PRO A 325 5.22 -8.49 -13.33
N LEU A 326 4.97 -8.64 -14.66
CA LEU A 326 4.81 -9.94 -15.30
C LEU A 326 6.13 -10.67 -15.53
N GLY A 327 7.22 -9.94 -15.72
CA GLY A 327 8.55 -10.48 -16.01
C GLY A 327 9.64 -9.74 -15.25
N VAL A 328 10.89 -10.05 -15.57
CA VAL A 328 12.09 -9.40 -15.00
C VAL A 328 12.28 -8.05 -15.69
N PHE A 329 11.39 -7.12 -15.42
CA PHE A 329 11.28 -5.83 -16.12
C PHE A 329 12.48 -4.90 -15.91
N GLU A 330 13.30 -5.17 -14.91
CA GLU A 330 14.55 -4.46 -14.65
C GLU A 330 15.56 -4.65 -15.80
N ILE A 331 15.44 -5.76 -16.52
CA ILE A 331 16.23 -6.09 -17.71
C ILE A 331 15.33 -5.89 -18.94
N ASP A 332 15.68 -4.98 -19.82
CA ASP A 332 14.79 -4.50 -20.89
C ASP A 332 14.26 -5.61 -21.82
N GLN A 333 15.07 -6.62 -22.17
CA GLN A 333 14.62 -7.72 -23.01
C GLN A 333 13.59 -8.65 -22.33
N PHE A 334 13.45 -8.56 -21.02
CA PHE A 334 12.48 -9.31 -20.21
C PHE A 334 11.37 -8.42 -19.61
N GLY A 335 11.28 -7.18 -20.08
CA GLY A 335 10.30 -6.18 -19.62
C GLY A 335 9.14 -5.94 -20.58
N GLY A 336 9.12 -6.59 -21.74
CA GLY A 336 8.11 -6.34 -22.78
C GLY A 336 6.68 -6.58 -22.34
N GLY A 337 6.43 -7.65 -21.59
CA GLY A 337 5.11 -7.97 -21.03
C GLY A 337 4.64 -6.91 -20.04
N THR A 338 5.48 -6.55 -19.09
CA THR A 338 5.17 -5.50 -18.10
C THR A 338 4.93 -4.16 -18.75
N LYS A 339 5.75 -3.79 -19.74
CA LYS A 339 5.57 -2.54 -20.51
C LYS A 339 4.24 -2.49 -21.22
N MET A 340 3.83 -3.59 -21.88
CA MET A 340 2.57 -3.66 -22.62
C MET A 340 1.36 -3.55 -21.68
N ILE A 341 1.34 -4.27 -20.56
CA ILE A 341 0.23 -4.15 -19.61
C ILE A 341 0.20 -2.78 -18.92
N ALA A 342 1.35 -2.19 -18.64
CA ALA A 342 1.43 -0.83 -18.11
C ALA A 342 0.77 0.18 -19.07
N ALA A 343 1.08 0.10 -20.36
CA ALA A 343 0.43 0.93 -21.39
C ALA A 343 -1.08 0.64 -21.48
N ALA A 344 -1.48 -0.62 -21.41
CA ALA A 344 -2.89 -1.00 -21.46
C ALA A 344 -3.66 -0.45 -20.24
N ILE A 345 -3.10 -0.52 -19.05
CA ILE A 345 -3.69 0.06 -17.83
C ILE A 345 -3.81 1.58 -17.97
N ALA A 346 -2.74 2.25 -18.45
CA ALA A 346 -2.73 3.70 -18.66
C ALA A 346 -3.82 4.20 -19.63
N HIS A 347 -4.16 3.41 -20.63
CA HIS A 347 -5.17 3.77 -21.63
C HIS A 347 -6.56 3.16 -21.38
N SER A 348 -6.68 2.28 -20.37
CA SER A 348 -7.96 1.66 -20.03
C SER A 348 -8.94 2.66 -19.43
N PRO A 349 -10.24 2.60 -19.78
CA PRO A 349 -11.27 3.38 -19.10
C PRO A 349 -11.64 2.83 -17.72
N ALA A 350 -11.06 1.68 -17.32
CA ALA A 350 -11.27 1.07 -16.01
C ALA A 350 -10.74 1.97 -14.89
N PHE A 351 -11.37 1.89 -13.71
CA PHE A 351 -10.73 2.37 -12.49
C PHE A 351 -9.55 1.48 -12.13
N SER A 352 -8.37 2.05 -12.05
CA SER A 352 -7.13 1.32 -11.77
C SER A 352 -6.54 1.68 -10.42
N ILE A 353 -6.20 0.66 -9.64
CA ILE A 353 -5.45 0.78 -8.39
C ILE A 353 -4.21 -0.10 -8.46
N ALA A 354 -3.08 0.44 -8.06
CA ALA A 354 -1.80 -0.26 -8.04
C ALA A 354 -1.12 -0.11 -6.67
N GLY A 355 -0.37 -1.12 -6.27
CA GLY A 355 0.40 -1.09 -5.04
C GLY A 355 1.46 -2.19 -4.98
N GLY A 356 2.38 -2.02 -4.04
CA GLY A 356 3.58 -2.86 -3.90
C GLY A 356 4.81 -2.23 -4.55
N GLY A 357 5.97 -2.44 -3.92
CA GLY A 357 7.22 -1.77 -4.32
C GLY A 357 7.60 -2.01 -5.79
N ASP A 358 7.56 -3.26 -6.24
CA ASP A 358 7.90 -3.61 -7.63
C ASP A 358 6.91 -3.02 -8.64
N THR A 359 5.63 -2.91 -8.25
CA THR A 359 4.61 -2.26 -9.08
C THR A 359 4.89 -0.78 -9.25
N LEU A 360 5.22 -0.09 -8.16
CA LEU A 360 5.57 1.33 -8.17
C LEU A 360 6.84 1.57 -9.01
N ALA A 361 7.83 0.69 -8.92
CA ALA A 361 9.04 0.74 -9.73
C ALA A 361 8.72 0.58 -11.23
N ALA A 362 7.82 -0.32 -11.60
CA ALA A 362 7.38 -0.50 -12.98
C ALA A 362 6.60 0.74 -13.49
N ILE A 363 5.71 1.30 -12.67
CA ILE A 363 4.97 2.53 -12.98
C ILE A 363 5.94 3.67 -13.27
N ALA A 364 6.96 3.86 -12.42
CA ALA A 364 7.99 4.89 -12.61
C ALA A 364 8.83 4.63 -13.87
N LYS A 365 9.27 3.40 -14.08
CA LYS A 365 10.07 3.04 -15.26
C LYS A 365 9.35 3.36 -16.58
N TYR A 366 8.04 3.11 -16.63
CA TYR A 366 7.24 3.32 -17.85
C TYR A 366 6.50 4.67 -17.88
N GLY A 367 6.69 5.52 -16.87
CA GLY A 367 6.21 6.90 -16.85
C GLY A 367 4.69 7.05 -16.87
N ILE A 368 3.97 6.17 -16.18
CA ILE A 368 2.50 6.15 -16.17
C ILE A 368 1.88 6.57 -14.84
N GLU A 369 2.63 7.26 -13.98
CA GLU A 369 2.17 7.67 -12.64
C GLU A 369 0.86 8.46 -12.66
N ASN A 370 0.68 9.28 -13.68
CA ASN A 370 -0.49 10.15 -13.82
C ASN A 370 -1.69 9.47 -14.52
N GLN A 371 -1.51 8.26 -15.05
CA GLN A 371 -2.54 7.52 -15.76
C GLN A 371 -3.13 6.36 -14.94
N VAL A 372 -2.53 6.00 -13.83
CA VAL A 372 -3.12 5.09 -12.84
C VAL A 372 -4.00 5.91 -11.91
N ASP A 373 -5.27 5.52 -11.74
CA ASP A 373 -6.23 6.33 -10.97
C ASP A 373 -5.84 6.44 -9.49
N TYR A 374 -5.32 5.36 -8.91
CA TYR A 374 -4.83 5.39 -7.54
C TYR A 374 -3.59 4.51 -7.36
N ILE A 375 -2.52 5.10 -6.83
CA ILE A 375 -1.29 4.39 -6.49
C ILE A 375 -1.17 4.35 -4.97
N SER A 376 -1.32 3.14 -4.39
CA SER A 376 -1.15 2.95 -2.96
C SER A 376 0.32 3.00 -2.56
N THR A 377 0.63 3.87 -1.61
CA THR A 377 1.94 3.94 -0.99
C THR A 377 2.04 3.08 0.28
N GLY A 378 0.94 2.39 0.61
CA GLY A 378 0.77 1.66 1.87
C GLY A 378 1.55 0.35 2.00
N GLY A 379 2.21 -0.11 0.94
CA GLY A 379 3.06 -1.32 0.97
C GLY A 379 2.36 -2.51 1.64
N GLY A 380 2.78 -2.85 2.87
CA GLY A 380 2.23 -3.98 3.62
C GLY A 380 0.73 -3.87 3.92
N ALA A 381 0.23 -2.68 4.23
CA ALA A 381 -1.20 -2.47 4.49
C ALA A 381 -2.05 -2.74 3.24
N PHE A 382 -1.60 -2.31 2.07
CA PHE A 382 -2.25 -2.62 0.80
C PHE A 382 -2.32 -4.13 0.55
N LEU A 383 -1.20 -4.84 0.75
CA LEU A 383 -1.16 -6.30 0.57
C LEU A 383 -2.09 -7.02 1.55
N GLU A 384 -2.09 -6.64 2.82
CA GLU A 384 -2.98 -7.25 3.81
C GLU A 384 -4.47 -6.97 3.52
N PHE A 385 -4.78 -5.82 2.95
CA PHE A 385 -6.14 -5.55 2.48
C PHE A 385 -6.53 -6.48 1.31
N LEU A 386 -5.62 -6.70 0.35
CA LEU A 386 -5.84 -7.65 -0.75
C LEU A 386 -6.00 -9.10 -0.25
N GLU A 387 -5.39 -9.44 0.89
CA GLU A 387 -5.59 -10.72 1.58
C GLU A 387 -7.00 -10.87 2.20
N GLY A 388 -7.83 -9.85 2.13
CA GLY A 388 -9.16 -9.84 2.72
C GLY A 388 -9.19 -9.55 4.22
N LYS A 389 -8.08 -9.12 4.80
CA LYS A 389 -8.00 -8.76 6.22
C LYS A 389 -8.64 -7.40 6.48
N THR A 390 -9.30 -7.29 7.62
CA THR A 390 -9.72 -5.99 8.13
C THR A 390 -8.52 -5.33 8.81
N LEU A 391 -8.09 -4.18 8.28
CA LEU A 391 -6.96 -3.45 8.85
C LEU A 391 -7.37 -2.84 10.20
N PRO A 392 -6.57 -3.01 11.27
CA PRO A 392 -6.90 -2.51 12.61
C PRO A 392 -7.25 -1.02 12.64
N ALA A 393 -6.51 -0.16 11.93
CA ALA A 393 -6.78 1.27 11.91
C ALA A 393 -8.14 1.60 11.29
N PHE A 394 -8.56 0.92 10.22
CA PHE A 394 -9.90 1.09 9.66
C PHE A 394 -10.99 0.56 10.60
N ALA A 395 -10.75 -0.59 11.22
CA ALA A 395 -11.71 -1.20 12.14
C ALA A 395 -12.04 -0.26 13.31
N VAL A 396 -11.03 0.29 13.98
CA VAL A 396 -11.23 1.18 15.11
C VAL A 396 -11.89 2.50 14.71
N LEU A 397 -11.52 3.08 13.56
CA LEU A 397 -12.16 4.30 13.06
C LEU A 397 -13.62 4.07 12.68
N ALA A 398 -13.94 2.91 12.11
CA ALA A 398 -15.32 2.54 11.78
C ALA A 398 -16.17 2.29 13.04
N GLU A 399 -15.58 1.68 14.08
CA GLU A 399 -16.22 1.52 15.37
C GLU A 399 -16.54 2.89 15.98
N ARG A 400 -15.57 3.81 16.00
CA ARG A 400 -15.73 5.17 16.54
C ARG A 400 -16.60 6.09 15.69
N ALA A 401 -16.93 5.71 14.48
CA ALA A 401 -17.89 6.45 13.65
C ALA A 401 -19.34 6.23 14.08
N LYS A 402 -19.61 5.20 14.90
CA LYS A 402 -20.95 4.89 15.42
C LYS A 402 -21.32 5.72 16.65
N ASP A 403 -20.31 6.30 17.32
CA ASP A 403 -20.49 7.22 18.46
C ASP A 403 -20.86 8.64 17.93
#